data_2d8f0de58bb9a61ff599ea3415bc6c6f
#
_entry.id   2d8f0de58bb9a61ff599ea3415bc6c6f
#
_cell.length_a   1.000
_cell.length_b   1.000
_cell.length_c   1.000
_cell.angle_alpha   90.00
_cell.angle_beta   90.00
_cell.angle_gamma   90.00
#
_symmetry.space_group_name_H-M   'P 1'
#
loop_
_entity.id
_entity.type
_entity.pdbx_description
1 polymer ?
#
loop_
_entity_poly.entity_id
_entity_poly.type
_entity_poly.pdbx_seq_one_letter_code
_entity_poly.pdbx_strand_id
1 'polypeptide(L)'
;MQRSRDFVQWMRPPRGWMPLVIILGGTFCGIGLLTVHLSNATSYLSDDPRACINCHVMIPQYASWERGSHARVATCNDCHVPHDNIARTYYFKAMDGSRHAYMFTFRLEPQVIKMHEAGENVVQENCMRCHEHELHRTSLREITGSKARHGEGMLCWECHRETPHGRVNSLASVEHVRVPSLSPALPEWLHDFTRRPGETGDEARNPSTHSDNPETQP
;
A
#
# COMPACT_ATOMS: atom_id res chain seq x y z
N MET A 1 -3.65 36.44 26.25
CA MET A 1 -2.41 35.74 26.67
C MET A 1 -2.54 35.01 28.03
N GLN A 2 -3.32 35.49 29.00
CA GLN A 2 -3.50 34.88 30.34
C GLN A 2 -4.20 33.49 30.24
N ARG A 3 -5.28 33.40 29.50
CA ARG A 3 -6.11 32.17 29.35
C ARG A 3 -5.34 30.96 28.80
N SER A 4 -4.36 31.17 27.91
CA SER A 4 -3.54 30.07 27.38
C SER A 4 -2.51 29.57 28.40
N ARG A 5 -2.03 30.44 29.30
CA ARG A 5 -1.11 30.04 30.37
C ARG A 5 -1.81 29.21 31.44
N ASP A 6 -3.06 29.57 31.77
CA ASP A 6 -3.86 28.84 32.76
C ASP A 6 -4.23 27.43 32.24
N PHE A 7 -4.53 27.28 30.95
CA PHE A 7 -4.79 26.00 30.33
C PHE A 7 -3.56 25.08 30.33
N VAL A 8 -2.36 25.63 30.04
CA VAL A 8 -1.12 24.87 30.08
C VAL A 8 -0.74 24.46 31.51
N GLN A 9 -1.03 25.33 32.51
CA GLN A 9 -0.79 24.99 33.91
C GLN A 9 -1.74 23.91 34.40
N TRP A 10 -3.02 23.92 33.97
CA TRP A 10 -4.02 22.91 34.31
C TRP A 10 -3.64 21.53 33.75
N MET A 11 -3.03 21.47 32.56
CA MET A 11 -2.57 20.23 31.94
C MET A 11 -1.25 19.69 32.50
N ARG A 12 -0.53 20.46 33.35
CA ARG A 12 0.72 19.96 33.93
C ARG A 12 0.46 18.93 35.01
N PRO A 13 1.01 17.71 34.87
CA PRO A 13 0.89 16.69 35.91
C PRO A 13 1.59 17.17 37.22
N PRO A 14 1.13 16.68 38.37
CA PRO A 14 1.83 16.93 39.64
C PRO A 14 3.32 16.53 39.55
N ARG A 15 4.19 17.26 40.23
CA ARG A 15 5.64 17.07 40.16
C ARG A 15 6.09 15.63 40.40
N GLY A 16 5.42 14.90 41.29
CA GLY A 16 5.71 13.48 41.55
C GLY A 16 5.39 12.53 40.37
N TRP A 17 4.50 12.95 39.44
CA TRP A 17 4.10 12.15 38.29
C TRP A 17 4.93 12.46 37.03
N MET A 18 5.73 13.53 37.06
CA MET A 18 6.55 13.95 35.91
C MET A 18 7.47 12.83 35.38
N PRO A 19 8.20 12.09 36.22
CA PRO A 19 9.05 11.00 35.71
C PRO A 19 8.22 9.93 34.96
N LEU A 20 7.08 9.56 35.53
CA LEU A 20 6.20 8.57 34.92
C LEU A 20 5.66 9.03 33.57
N VAL A 21 5.19 10.29 33.49
CA VAL A 21 4.68 10.88 32.24
C VAL A 21 5.77 10.97 31.16
N ILE A 22 7.00 11.34 31.56
CA ILE A 22 8.14 11.40 30.63
C ILE A 22 8.49 9.99 30.12
N ILE A 23 8.54 9.00 30.99
CA ILE A 23 8.84 7.62 30.60
C ILE A 23 7.76 7.07 29.69
N LEU A 24 6.50 7.18 30.07
CA LEU A 24 5.39 6.67 29.24
C LEU A 24 5.28 7.42 27.92
N GLY A 25 5.41 8.74 27.93
CA GLY A 25 5.39 9.57 26.73
C GLY A 25 6.56 9.25 25.81
N GLY A 26 7.77 9.13 26.36
CA GLY A 26 8.95 8.75 25.61
C GLY A 26 8.85 7.35 25.00
N THR A 27 8.36 6.39 25.79
CA THR A 27 8.10 5.03 25.29
C THR A 27 7.06 5.01 24.18
N PHE A 28 5.95 5.72 24.35
CA PHE A 28 4.90 5.83 23.32
C PHE A 28 5.42 6.47 22.03
N CYS A 29 6.13 7.59 22.14
CA CYS A 29 6.75 8.24 20.98
C CYS A 29 7.81 7.33 20.31
N GLY A 30 8.63 6.65 21.12
CA GLY A 30 9.64 5.72 20.61
C GLY A 30 9.04 4.55 19.85
N ILE A 31 7.99 3.93 20.38
CA ILE A 31 7.24 2.86 19.70
C ILE A 31 6.58 3.40 18.42
N GLY A 32 5.98 4.60 18.48
CA GLY A 32 5.37 5.23 17.31
C GLY A 32 6.37 5.46 16.19
N LEU A 33 7.53 6.04 16.49
CA LEU A 33 8.60 6.28 15.52
C LEU A 33 9.17 4.97 14.97
N LEU A 34 9.36 3.98 15.82
CA LEU A 34 9.80 2.65 15.41
C LEU A 34 8.78 2.00 14.45
N THR A 35 7.50 2.10 14.76
CA THR A 35 6.43 1.58 13.89
C THR A 35 6.45 2.27 12.53
N VAL A 36 6.55 3.60 12.48
CA VAL A 36 6.68 4.36 11.22
C VAL A 36 7.89 3.92 10.42
N HIS A 37 9.02 3.69 11.09
CA HIS A 37 10.24 3.23 10.44
C HIS A 37 10.12 1.79 9.91
N LEU A 38 9.67 0.85 10.73
CA LEU A 38 9.53 -0.56 10.34
C LEU A 38 8.47 -0.79 9.26
N SER A 39 7.39 -0.02 9.27
CA SER A 39 6.35 -0.09 8.24
C SER A 39 6.74 0.61 6.94
N ASN A 40 7.95 1.20 6.86
CA ASN A 40 8.40 2.00 5.71
C ASN A 40 7.37 3.07 5.29
N ALA A 41 6.68 3.66 6.28
CA ALA A 41 5.55 4.57 6.03
C ALA A 41 5.93 5.79 5.19
N THR A 42 7.19 6.24 5.27
CA THR A 42 7.70 7.37 4.50
C THR A 42 7.75 7.11 3.00
N SER A 43 7.85 5.84 2.56
CA SER A 43 7.85 5.49 1.14
C SER A 43 6.57 5.88 0.42
N TYR A 44 5.43 5.95 1.14
CA TYR A 44 4.13 6.35 0.57
C TYR A 44 4.04 7.84 0.23
N LEU A 45 4.99 8.65 0.67
CA LEU A 45 5.11 10.05 0.23
C LEU A 45 5.70 10.16 -1.18
N SER A 46 6.41 9.14 -1.63
CA SER A 46 6.95 9.06 -2.99
C SER A 46 5.92 8.53 -3.99
N ASP A 47 6.26 8.59 -5.28
CA ASP A 47 5.48 8.00 -6.37
C ASP A 47 6.13 6.69 -6.88
N ASP A 48 7.12 6.15 -6.16
CA ASP A 48 7.78 4.90 -6.51
C ASP A 48 6.77 3.73 -6.41
N PRO A 49 6.50 3.00 -7.50
CA PRO A 49 5.58 1.86 -7.47
C PRO A 49 5.96 0.78 -6.47
N ARG A 50 7.23 0.68 -6.09
CA ARG A 50 7.71 -0.27 -5.08
C ARG A 50 7.16 0.00 -3.68
N ALA A 51 6.72 1.22 -3.40
CA ALA A 51 6.02 1.50 -2.14
C ALA A 51 4.73 0.67 -1.97
N CYS A 52 4.04 0.37 -3.08
CA CYS A 52 2.80 -0.39 -3.05
C CYS A 52 3.03 -1.86 -2.63
N ILE A 53 4.18 -2.46 -2.98
CA ILE A 53 4.51 -3.85 -2.62
C ILE A 53 5.03 -4.02 -1.19
N ASN A 54 5.07 -2.98 -0.37
CA ASN A 54 5.20 -3.13 1.08
C ASN A 54 4.06 -3.98 1.66
N CYS A 55 2.90 -4.01 0.97
CA CYS A 55 1.81 -4.94 1.27
C CYS A 55 1.86 -6.11 0.28
N HIS A 56 2.08 -7.33 0.77
CA HIS A 56 2.20 -8.52 -0.08
C HIS A 56 0.97 -8.77 -0.97
N VAL A 57 -0.21 -8.35 -0.54
CA VAL A 57 -1.46 -8.45 -1.32
C VAL A 57 -1.45 -7.63 -2.61
N MET A 58 -0.54 -6.65 -2.74
CA MET A 58 -0.40 -5.80 -3.92
C MET A 58 0.62 -6.33 -4.94
N ILE A 59 1.33 -7.39 -4.61
CA ILE A 59 2.35 -8.00 -5.48
C ILE A 59 1.79 -8.41 -6.85
N PRO A 60 0.62 -9.07 -6.96
CA PRO A 60 0.05 -9.43 -8.26
C PRO A 60 -0.29 -8.21 -9.12
N GLN A 61 -0.80 -7.13 -8.52
CA GLN A 61 -1.11 -5.89 -9.20
C GLN A 61 0.16 -5.22 -9.73
N TYR A 62 1.21 -5.18 -8.93
CA TYR A 62 2.52 -4.68 -9.34
C TYR A 62 3.09 -5.48 -10.52
N ALA A 63 3.12 -6.81 -10.40
CA ALA A 63 3.68 -7.68 -11.42
C ALA A 63 2.91 -7.64 -12.75
N SER A 64 1.59 -7.48 -12.71
CA SER A 64 0.77 -7.32 -13.91
C SER A 64 0.93 -5.92 -14.52
N TRP A 65 0.99 -4.86 -13.70
CA TRP A 65 1.31 -3.51 -14.16
C TRP A 65 2.68 -3.46 -14.85
N GLU A 66 3.72 -4.03 -14.25
CA GLU A 66 5.09 -4.03 -14.79
C GLU A 66 5.18 -4.64 -16.20
N ARG A 67 4.28 -5.58 -16.52
CA ARG A 67 4.15 -6.19 -17.85
C ARG A 67 3.16 -5.46 -18.76
N GLY A 68 2.44 -4.51 -18.22
CA GLY A 68 1.41 -3.77 -18.94
C GLY A 68 1.96 -2.66 -19.83
N SER A 69 1.12 -2.16 -20.71
CA SER A 69 1.46 -1.08 -21.64
C SER A 69 1.82 0.23 -20.94
N HIS A 70 1.26 0.46 -19.74
CA HIS A 70 1.44 1.69 -18.96
C HIS A 70 2.71 1.73 -18.10
N ALA A 71 3.40 0.60 -17.91
CA ALA A 71 4.58 0.51 -17.04
C ALA A 71 5.71 1.50 -17.39
N ARG A 72 5.80 1.90 -18.66
CA ARG A 72 6.85 2.82 -19.16
C ARG A 72 6.48 4.29 -19.05
N VAL A 73 5.22 4.61 -18.85
CA VAL A 73 4.70 5.99 -18.97
C VAL A 73 3.91 6.45 -17.75
N ALA A 74 3.48 5.53 -16.89
CA ALA A 74 2.68 5.84 -15.71
C ALA A 74 3.03 4.93 -14.54
N THR A 75 3.14 5.51 -13.35
CA THR A 75 3.28 4.81 -12.08
C THR A 75 1.92 4.45 -11.50
N CYS A 76 1.91 3.73 -10.37
CA CYS A 76 0.66 3.43 -9.66
C CYS A 76 -0.09 4.72 -9.27
N ASN A 77 0.66 5.72 -8.78
CA ASN A 77 0.07 6.98 -8.34
C ASN A 77 -0.49 7.83 -9.47
N ASP A 78 0.05 7.72 -10.69
CA ASP A 78 -0.50 8.43 -11.86
C ASP A 78 -1.95 8.04 -12.17
N CYS A 79 -2.34 6.82 -11.80
CA CYS A 79 -3.71 6.34 -11.93
C CYS A 79 -4.51 6.48 -10.64
N HIS A 80 -3.92 6.14 -9.47
CA HIS A 80 -4.65 5.97 -8.22
C HIS A 80 -4.68 7.19 -7.29
N VAL A 81 -3.99 8.27 -7.63
CA VAL A 81 -3.94 9.49 -6.83
C VAL A 81 -4.40 10.69 -7.67
N PRO A 82 -5.21 11.62 -7.15
CA PRO A 82 -5.62 12.80 -7.90
C PRO A 82 -4.45 13.76 -8.14
N HIS A 83 -4.42 14.38 -9.33
CA HIS A 83 -3.35 15.26 -9.79
C HIS A 83 -3.79 16.69 -10.09
N ASP A 84 -5.02 17.04 -9.77
CA ASP A 84 -5.58 18.37 -10.00
C ASP A 84 -5.07 19.42 -9.00
N ASN A 85 -4.79 19.01 -7.76
CA ASN A 85 -4.38 19.92 -6.69
C ASN A 85 -3.51 19.17 -5.67
N ILE A 86 -2.37 19.76 -5.33
CA ILE A 86 -1.40 19.19 -4.39
C ILE A 86 -2.02 18.88 -3.00
N ALA A 87 -2.90 19.74 -2.51
CA ALA A 87 -3.59 19.50 -1.24
C ALA A 87 -4.53 18.29 -1.32
N ARG A 88 -5.27 18.14 -2.43
CA ARG A 88 -6.13 16.98 -2.68
C ARG A 88 -5.29 15.71 -2.84
N THR A 89 -4.15 15.78 -3.52
CA THR A 89 -3.19 14.66 -3.67
C THR A 89 -2.77 14.10 -2.32
N TYR A 90 -2.23 14.94 -1.44
CA TYR A 90 -1.75 14.47 -0.13
C TYR A 90 -2.88 14.12 0.83
N TYR A 91 -4.01 14.82 0.78
CA TYR A 91 -5.20 14.44 1.54
C TYR A 91 -5.70 13.05 1.13
N PHE A 92 -5.76 12.79 -0.17
CA PHE A 92 -6.17 11.48 -0.69
C PHE A 92 -5.17 10.38 -0.31
N LYS A 93 -3.87 10.62 -0.46
CA LYS A 93 -2.82 9.68 0.00
C LYS A 93 -2.95 9.37 1.49
N ALA A 94 -3.19 10.37 2.33
CA ALA A 94 -3.35 10.18 3.77
C ALA A 94 -4.62 9.40 4.12
N MET A 95 -5.75 9.76 3.53
CA MET A 95 -7.05 9.12 3.77
C MET A 95 -7.05 7.66 3.29
N ASP A 96 -6.65 7.43 2.06
CA ASP A 96 -6.67 6.10 1.45
C ASP A 96 -5.58 5.19 2.05
N GLY A 97 -4.39 5.73 2.28
CA GLY A 97 -3.32 5.02 2.97
C GLY A 97 -3.69 4.63 4.40
N SER A 98 -4.35 5.52 5.14
CA SER A 98 -4.86 5.20 6.50
C SER A 98 -5.93 4.12 6.47
N ARG A 99 -6.81 4.15 5.47
CA ARG A 99 -7.81 3.10 5.24
C ARG A 99 -7.15 1.75 4.96
N HIS A 100 -6.16 1.72 4.06
CA HIS A 100 -5.41 0.50 3.76
C HIS A 100 -4.68 -0.03 5.00
N ALA A 101 -4.00 0.84 5.75
CA ALA A 101 -3.33 0.46 6.99
C ALA A 101 -4.30 -0.11 8.02
N TYR A 102 -5.49 0.48 8.16
CA TYR A 102 -6.55 -0.03 9.04
C TYR A 102 -7.01 -1.43 8.61
N MET A 103 -7.39 -1.59 7.34
CA MET A 103 -7.85 -2.88 6.80
C MET A 103 -6.80 -3.98 6.98
N PHE A 104 -5.54 -3.68 6.69
CA PHE A 104 -4.42 -4.60 6.85
C PHE A 104 -4.17 -4.96 8.33
N THR A 105 -4.13 -3.96 9.21
CA THR A 105 -3.83 -4.18 10.64
C THR A 105 -4.88 -5.08 11.31
N PHE A 106 -6.14 -4.90 10.93
CA PHE A 106 -7.25 -5.68 11.50
C PHE A 106 -7.63 -6.92 10.67
N ARG A 107 -6.88 -7.22 9.60
CA ARG A 107 -7.13 -8.35 8.68
C ARG A 107 -8.54 -8.36 8.14
N LEU A 108 -9.00 -7.19 7.70
CA LEU A 108 -10.34 -6.97 7.14
C LEU A 108 -10.32 -6.96 5.60
N GLU A 109 -9.19 -7.31 4.98
CA GLU A 109 -9.07 -7.38 3.54
C GLU A 109 -10.02 -8.43 2.97
N PRO A 110 -10.81 -8.09 1.94
CA PRO A 110 -11.66 -9.05 1.26
C PRO A 110 -10.81 -9.99 0.39
N GLN A 111 -11.31 -11.20 0.13
CA GLN A 111 -10.65 -12.16 -0.78
C GLN A 111 -10.47 -11.58 -2.19
N VAL A 112 -11.39 -10.74 -2.65
CA VAL A 112 -11.29 -10.00 -3.91
C VAL A 112 -11.16 -8.53 -3.59
N ILE A 113 -9.97 -7.97 -3.81
CA ILE A 113 -9.71 -6.55 -3.60
C ILE A 113 -10.32 -5.76 -4.74
N LYS A 114 -11.20 -4.83 -4.41
CA LYS A 114 -11.83 -3.89 -5.35
C LYS A 114 -11.59 -2.46 -4.88
N MET A 115 -11.50 -1.56 -5.84
CA MET A 115 -11.48 -0.13 -5.54
C MET A 115 -12.79 0.28 -4.88
N HIS A 116 -12.70 1.21 -3.94
CA HIS A 116 -13.89 1.88 -3.42
C HIS A 116 -14.26 3.09 -4.31
N GLU A 117 -15.44 3.63 -4.12
CA GLU A 117 -16.01 4.70 -4.97
C GLU A 117 -15.08 5.90 -5.19
N ALA A 118 -14.42 6.39 -4.13
CA ALA A 118 -13.53 7.53 -4.27
C ALA A 118 -12.30 7.19 -5.14
N GLY A 119 -11.77 5.96 -5.03
CA GLY A 119 -10.69 5.45 -5.87
C GLY A 119 -11.13 5.29 -7.32
N GLU A 120 -12.33 4.75 -7.57
CA GLU A 120 -12.89 4.62 -8.92
C GLU A 120 -13.00 5.98 -9.63
N ASN A 121 -13.50 7.00 -8.93
CA ASN A 121 -13.61 8.35 -9.49
C ASN A 121 -12.23 8.91 -9.85
N VAL A 122 -11.23 8.74 -8.97
CA VAL A 122 -9.86 9.22 -9.21
C VAL A 122 -9.23 8.51 -10.41
N VAL A 123 -9.36 7.19 -10.52
CA VAL A 123 -8.82 6.44 -11.67
C VAL A 123 -9.49 6.87 -12.95
N GLN A 124 -10.83 7.06 -12.96
CA GLN A 124 -11.56 7.55 -14.11
C GLN A 124 -11.09 8.96 -14.53
N GLU A 125 -10.94 9.88 -13.57
CA GLU A 125 -10.42 11.24 -13.82
C GLU A 125 -9.02 11.19 -14.45
N ASN A 126 -8.14 10.32 -13.95
CA ASN A 126 -6.76 10.20 -14.45
C ASN A 126 -6.69 9.53 -15.84
N CYS A 127 -7.54 8.54 -16.13
CA CYS A 127 -7.68 8.02 -17.49
C CYS A 127 -8.02 9.16 -18.47
N MET A 128 -9.03 9.95 -18.14
CA MET A 128 -9.48 11.07 -18.98
C MET A 128 -8.43 12.18 -19.09
N ARG A 129 -7.66 12.43 -18.02
CA ARG A 129 -6.57 13.43 -18.00
C ARG A 129 -5.49 13.10 -19.03
N CYS A 130 -5.05 11.83 -19.08
CA CYS A 130 -4.00 11.41 -20.01
C CYS A 130 -4.53 11.19 -21.42
N HIS A 131 -5.78 10.73 -21.57
CA HIS A 131 -6.41 10.39 -22.85
C HIS A 131 -7.38 11.47 -23.34
N GLU A 132 -7.18 12.73 -22.94
CA GLU A 132 -8.08 13.84 -23.26
C GLU A 132 -8.30 14.02 -24.77
N HIS A 133 -7.25 13.81 -25.56
CA HIS A 133 -7.32 14.00 -27.02
C HIS A 133 -8.21 12.96 -27.70
N GLU A 134 -8.18 11.72 -27.23
CA GLU A 134 -9.01 10.62 -27.77
C GLU A 134 -10.46 10.79 -27.36
N LEU A 135 -10.73 11.38 -26.20
CA LEU A 135 -12.07 11.54 -25.64
C LEU A 135 -12.75 12.86 -26.02
N HIS A 136 -12.07 13.71 -26.80
CA HIS A 136 -12.53 15.08 -27.08
C HIS A 136 -13.94 15.19 -27.69
N ARG A 137 -14.43 14.16 -28.37
CA ARG A 137 -15.72 14.14 -29.06
C ARG A 137 -16.70 13.08 -28.55
N THR A 138 -16.41 12.47 -27.41
CA THR A 138 -17.21 11.34 -26.92
C THR A 138 -18.00 11.70 -25.67
N SER A 139 -19.21 11.12 -25.54
CA SER A 139 -19.99 11.18 -24.30
C SER A 139 -19.33 10.50 -23.11
N LEU A 140 -18.25 9.76 -23.34
CA LEU A 140 -17.48 9.07 -22.30
C LEU A 140 -16.80 10.04 -21.33
N ARG A 141 -16.56 11.28 -21.75
CA ARG A 141 -15.93 12.32 -20.91
C ARG A 141 -16.75 12.70 -19.66
N GLU A 142 -18.06 12.44 -19.70
CA GLU A 142 -18.97 12.76 -18.61
C GLU A 142 -19.23 11.60 -17.66
N ILE A 143 -18.63 10.44 -17.92
CA ILE A 143 -18.86 9.24 -17.10
C ILE A 143 -18.05 9.33 -15.79
N THR A 144 -18.78 9.30 -14.69
CA THR A 144 -18.24 9.19 -13.34
C THR A 144 -18.55 7.82 -12.75
N GLY A 145 -17.86 7.42 -11.67
CA GLY A 145 -18.17 6.17 -10.97
C GLY A 145 -19.62 6.11 -10.47
N SER A 146 -20.19 7.26 -10.08
CA SER A 146 -21.59 7.33 -9.68
C SER A 146 -22.54 7.05 -10.87
N LYS A 147 -22.32 7.68 -12.01
CA LYS A 147 -23.13 7.44 -13.23
C LYS A 147 -23.04 5.99 -13.69
N ALA A 148 -21.84 5.41 -13.70
CA ALA A 148 -21.65 4.02 -14.09
C ALA A 148 -22.43 3.05 -13.18
N ARG A 149 -22.45 3.28 -11.87
CA ARG A 149 -23.23 2.46 -10.92
C ARG A 149 -24.74 2.56 -11.13
N HIS A 150 -25.23 3.67 -11.66
CA HIS A 150 -26.64 3.83 -12.03
C HIS A 150 -26.96 3.34 -13.45
N GLY A 151 -25.99 2.72 -14.14
CA GLY A 151 -26.18 2.21 -15.49
C GLY A 151 -26.18 3.28 -16.60
N GLU A 152 -25.73 4.50 -16.27
CA GLU A 152 -25.68 5.63 -17.21
C GLU A 152 -24.38 5.71 -18.02
N GLY A 153 -23.60 4.64 -18.04
CA GLY A 153 -22.36 4.53 -18.79
C GLY A 153 -21.43 3.47 -18.23
N MET A 154 -20.26 3.34 -18.83
CA MET A 154 -19.23 2.37 -18.43
C MET A 154 -17.92 3.10 -18.09
N LEU A 155 -17.23 2.62 -17.06
CA LEU A 155 -15.91 3.12 -16.71
C LEU A 155 -14.88 2.62 -17.73
N CYS A 156 -13.79 3.36 -17.91
CA CYS A 156 -12.80 3.06 -18.95
C CYS A 156 -12.27 1.61 -18.86
N TRP A 157 -11.98 1.13 -17.66
CA TRP A 157 -11.48 -0.23 -17.44
C TRP A 157 -12.52 -1.33 -17.53
N GLU A 158 -13.80 -1.03 -17.61
CA GLU A 158 -14.84 -2.04 -17.87
C GLU A 158 -14.79 -2.52 -19.32
N CYS A 159 -14.36 -1.65 -20.24
CA CYS A 159 -14.05 -2.01 -21.61
C CYS A 159 -12.58 -2.37 -21.79
N HIS A 160 -11.66 -1.57 -21.24
CA HIS A 160 -10.21 -1.77 -21.33
C HIS A 160 -9.67 -2.63 -20.20
N ARG A 161 -10.16 -3.86 -20.07
CA ARG A 161 -9.97 -4.74 -18.91
C ARG A 161 -8.53 -5.16 -18.65
N GLU A 162 -7.70 -5.20 -19.68
CA GLU A 162 -6.29 -5.58 -19.58
C GLU A 162 -5.40 -4.39 -19.18
N THR A 163 -5.94 -3.20 -19.14
CA THR A 163 -5.27 -1.98 -18.72
C THR A 163 -5.79 -1.59 -17.33
N PRO A 164 -4.97 -1.35 -16.38
CA PRO A 164 -3.53 -1.45 -16.18
C PRO A 164 -3.06 -2.77 -15.54
N HIS A 165 -3.94 -3.57 -14.93
CA HIS A 165 -3.61 -4.76 -14.13
C HIS A 165 -4.07 -6.08 -14.74
N GLY A 166 -4.66 -6.05 -15.95
CA GLY A 166 -5.26 -7.25 -16.52
C GLY A 166 -6.37 -7.82 -15.61
N ARG A 167 -6.53 -9.13 -15.61
CA ARG A 167 -7.58 -9.84 -14.85
C ARG A 167 -7.12 -10.32 -13.49
N VAL A 168 -6.22 -9.62 -12.83
CA VAL A 168 -5.72 -10.00 -11.50
C VAL A 168 -6.74 -9.64 -10.43
N ASN A 169 -7.60 -10.59 -10.09
CA ASN A 169 -8.63 -10.40 -9.06
C ASN A 169 -8.30 -11.06 -7.72
N SER A 170 -7.30 -11.95 -7.69
CA SER A 170 -6.81 -12.60 -6.47
C SER A 170 -5.35 -13.05 -6.63
N LEU A 171 -4.71 -13.37 -5.52
CA LEU A 171 -3.35 -13.95 -5.52
C LEU A 171 -3.29 -15.27 -6.30
N ALA A 172 -4.37 -16.05 -6.31
CA ALA A 172 -4.47 -17.31 -7.02
C ALA A 172 -4.43 -17.16 -8.55
N SER A 173 -4.73 -15.99 -9.09
CA SER A 173 -4.69 -15.73 -10.54
C SER A 173 -3.28 -15.47 -11.08
N VAL A 174 -2.25 -15.49 -10.23
CA VAL A 174 -0.85 -15.20 -10.59
C VAL A 174 0.07 -16.31 -10.08
N GLU A 175 -0.06 -17.48 -10.67
CA GLU A 175 0.59 -18.73 -10.23
C GLU A 175 2.13 -18.69 -10.28
N HIS A 176 2.72 -17.82 -11.12
CA HIS A 176 4.16 -17.78 -11.37
C HIS A 176 4.79 -16.40 -11.25
N VAL A 177 4.24 -15.53 -10.41
CA VAL A 177 4.85 -14.22 -10.16
C VAL A 177 6.15 -14.42 -9.40
N ARG A 178 7.25 -14.24 -10.08
CA ARG A 178 8.56 -14.06 -9.44
C ARG A 178 8.59 -12.67 -8.79
N VAL A 179 8.21 -12.64 -7.53
CA VAL A 179 8.31 -11.43 -6.73
C VAL A 179 9.76 -11.27 -6.30
N PRO A 180 10.34 -10.06 -6.38
CA PRO A 180 11.58 -9.78 -5.69
C PRO A 180 11.38 -10.13 -4.21
N SER A 181 12.23 -10.96 -3.66
CA SER A 181 12.19 -11.26 -2.24
C SER A 181 12.29 -9.94 -1.47
N LEU A 182 11.30 -9.68 -0.63
CA LEU A 182 11.34 -8.54 0.28
C LEU A 182 12.62 -8.62 1.10
N SER A 183 13.23 -7.48 1.35
CA SER A 183 14.30 -7.40 2.35
C SER A 183 13.82 -8.06 3.64
N PRO A 184 14.64 -8.87 4.32
CA PRO A 184 14.23 -9.49 5.55
C PRO A 184 13.59 -8.46 6.48
N ALA A 185 12.43 -8.77 7.05
CA ALA A 185 11.74 -7.88 7.97
C ALA A 185 12.57 -7.58 9.23
N LEU A 186 13.54 -8.44 9.51
CA LEU A 186 14.49 -8.29 10.60
C LEU A 186 15.84 -7.81 10.04
N PRO A 187 16.47 -6.80 10.64
CA PRO A 187 17.84 -6.41 10.32
C PRO A 187 18.78 -7.61 10.45
N GLU A 188 19.84 -7.69 9.61
CA GLU A 188 20.79 -8.82 9.60
C GLU A 188 21.38 -9.14 11.00
N TRP A 189 21.68 -8.10 11.78
CA TRP A 189 22.19 -8.26 13.14
C TRP A 189 21.21 -8.97 14.09
N LEU A 190 19.89 -8.83 13.86
CA LEU A 190 18.87 -9.49 14.67
C LEU A 190 18.65 -10.94 14.20
N HIS A 191 18.86 -11.21 12.91
CA HIS A 191 18.91 -12.57 12.38
C HIS A 191 20.03 -13.39 13.01
N ASP A 192 21.21 -12.79 13.18
CA ASP A 192 22.34 -13.46 13.81
C ASP A 192 22.09 -13.77 15.28
N PHE A 193 21.32 -12.94 15.96
CA PHE A 193 20.95 -13.16 17.37
C PHE A 193 19.91 -14.30 17.54
N THR A 194 19.07 -14.54 16.54
CA THR A 194 18.02 -15.57 16.59
C THR A 194 18.45 -16.88 15.94
N ARG A 195 19.61 -16.92 15.30
CA ARG A 195 20.16 -18.11 14.64
C ARG A 195 20.49 -19.19 15.66
N ARG A 196 19.96 -20.38 15.45
CA ARG A 196 20.31 -21.55 16.27
C ARG A 196 21.73 -22.00 15.95
N PRO A 197 22.50 -22.43 16.93
CA PRO A 197 23.83 -23.04 16.72
C PRO A 197 23.69 -24.24 15.77
N GLY A 198 24.28 -24.16 14.56
CA GLY A 198 24.27 -25.23 13.55
C GLY A 198 23.48 -24.97 12.27
N GLU A 199 22.69 -23.90 12.19
CA GLU A 199 22.06 -23.50 10.93
C GLU A 199 23.06 -22.74 10.03
N THR A 200 23.34 -23.27 8.85
CA THR A 200 24.11 -22.55 7.84
C THR A 200 23.23 -21.51 7.15
N GLY A 201 23.81 -20.35 6.76
CA GLY A 201 23.08 -19.19 6.27
C GLY A 201 22.19 -19.43 5.00
N ASP A 202 22.34 -20.56 4.34
CA ASP A 202 21.53 -20.91 3.15
C ASP A 202 20.24 -21.65 3.50
N GLU A 203 20.16 -22.40 4.60
CA GLU A 203 18.93 -23.08 5.04
C GLU A 203 17.88 -22.11 5.58
N ALA A 204 18.29 -21.04 6.24
CA ALA A 204 17.39 -20.01 6.74
C ALA A 204 16.80 -19.13 5.61
N ARG A 205 17.43 -19.12 4.43
CA ARG A 205 17.00 -18.31 3.28
C ARG A 205 15.96 -19.01 2.41
N ASN A 206 15.84 -20.33 2.47
CA ASN A 206 14.88 -21.09 1.68
C ASN A 206 14.40 -22.37 2.38
N PRO A 207 13.40 -22.27 3.29
CA PRO A 207 12.87 -23.43 4.02
C PRO A 207 12.15 -24.46 3.12
N SER A 208 11.99 -24.21 1.82
CA SER A 208 11.26 -25.08 0.89
C SER A 208 12.12 -26.09 0.12
N THR A 209 13.45 -26.18 0.35
CA THR A 209 14.32 -27.10 -0.40
C THR A 209 14.52 -28.46 0.29
N HIS A 210 13.81 -28.77 1.38
CA HIS A 210 14.06 -29.99 2.16
C HIS A 210 12.97 -31.07 1.99
N SER A 211 12.32 -31.21 0.84
CA SER A 211 11.39 -32.32 0.59
C SER A 211 11.37 -32.85 -0.82
N ASP A 212 12.55 -33.11 -1.42
CA ASP A 212 12.59 -33.99 -2.59
C ASP A 212 13.83 -34.88 -2.49
N ASN A 213 13.71 -35.93 -1.70
CA ASN A 213 14.60 -37.08 -1.78
C ASN A 213 13.88 -38.16 -2.65
N PRO A 214 14.28 -38.39 -3.90
CA PRO A 214 13.74 -39.43 -4.72
C PRO A 214 14.52 -40.73 -4.51
N GLU A 215 14.37 -41.39 -3.38
CA GLU A 215 14.78 -42.77 -3.20
C GLU A 215 13.65 -43.52 -2.55
N THR A 216 12.91 -44.27 -3.40
CA THR A 216 12.37 -45.64 -3.23
C THR A 216 11.14 -45.79 -4.12
N GLN A 217 11.38 -46.27 -5.33
CA GLN A 217 10.37 -47.12 -6.01
C GLN A 217 11.01 -48.48 -6.34
N PRO A 218 10.35 -49.60 -5.96
CA PRO A 218 10.67 -50.92 -6.47
C PRO A 218 10.19 -51.11 -7.89
#